data_6267ae51746dbfeb9fa7576ce2a67d6f
#
_entry.id   6267ae51746dbfeb9fa7576ce2a67d6f
#
_cell.length_a   1.000
_cell.length_b   1.000
_cell.length_c   1.000
_cell.angle_alpha   90.00
_cell.angle_beta   90.00
_cell.angle_gamma   90.00
#
_symmetry.space_group_name_H-M   'P 1'
#
loop_
_entity.id
_entity.type
_entity.pdbx_description
1 polymer ?
#
loop_
_entity_poly.entity_id
_entity_poly.type
_entity_poly.pdbx_seq_one_letter_code
_entity_poly.pdbx_strand_id
1 'polypeptide(L)' 'MKVGKMYKFEGWGLARSGLEGTIAVYLGEDFIHRDDGVIVENHRILKVGAPTSTLIDRGLLKYMTEVAA' A
#
# COMPACT_ATOMS: atom_id res chain seq x y z
N MET A 1 -1.18 -2.10 -10.48
CA MET A 1 -1.86 -2.95 -9.49
C MET A 1 -3.36 -2.96 -9.70
N LYS A 2 -3.99 -4.03 -9.29
CA LYS A 2 -5.43 -4.19 -9.51
C LYS A 2 -6.20 -3.99 -8.21
N VAL A 3 -7.17 -3.08 -8.23
CA VAL A 3 -8.06 -2.83 -7.09
C VAL A 3 -8.82 -4.11 -6.74
N GLY A 4 -8.91 -4.41 -5.46
CA GLY A 4 -9.61 -5.59 -4.95
C GLY A 4 -8.77 -6.86 -4.89
N LYS A 5 -7.55 -6.83 -5.42
CA LYS A 5 -6.63 -7.97 -5.34
C LYS A 5 -5.81 -7.90 -4.06
N MET A 6 -5.36 -9.07 -3.61
CA MET A 6 -4.53 -9.17 -2.42
C MET A 6 -3.05 -9.21 -2.80
N TYR A 7 -2.25 -8.52 -2.00
CA TYR A 7 -0.80 -8.43 -2.20
C TYR A 7 -0.08 -8.69 -0.89
N LYS A 8 1.08 -9.34 -0.98
CA LYS A 8 1.94 -9.54 0.17
C LYS A 8 3.13 -8.61 0.06
N PHE A 9 3.46 -7.94 1.16
CA PHE A 9 4.65 -7.10 1.23
C PHE A 9 5.87 -7.96 1.53
N GLU A 10 6.84 -7.94 0.63
CA GLU A 10 8.08 -8.69 0.77
C GLU A 10 9.26 -7.84 0.35
N GLY A 11 10.33 -7.92 1.12
CA GLY A 11 11.58 -7.22 0.82
C GLY A 11 12.17 -6.60 2.06
N TRP A 12 13.48 -6.74 2.21
CA TRP A 12 14.17 -6.20 3.38
C TRP A 12 14.16 -4.67 3.44
N GLY A 13 13.91 -4.01 2.32
CA GLY A 13 13.69 -2.55 2.29
C GLY A 13 12.47 -2.10 3.07
N LEU A 14 11.60 -3.03 3.49
CA LEU A 14 10.42 -2.74 4.31
C LEU A 14 10.71 -2.78 5.81
N ALA A 15 11.94 -3.04 6.23
CA ALA A 15 12.26 -3.33 7.63
C ALA A 15 11.79 -2.24 8.61
N ARG A 16 11.75 -0.98 8.17
CA ARG A 16 11.34 0.14 9.03
C ARG A 16 9.86 0.51 8.88
N SER A 17 9.16 -0.07 7.91
CA SER A 17 7.77 0.27 7.65
C SER A 17 6.79 -0.51 8.51
N GLY A 18 7.22 -1.65 9.04
CA GLY A 18 6.35 -2.57 9.75
C GLY A 18 5.44 -3.37 8.83
N LEU A 19 5.64 -3.30 7.53
CA LEU A 19 4.76 -3.95 6.56
C LEU A 19 5.27 -5.31 6.09
N GLU A 20 6.53 -5.65 6.32
CA GLU A 20 7.09 -6.91 5.83
C GLU A 20 6.27 -8.10 6.32
N GLY A 21 5.91 -8.98 5.39
CA GLY A 21 5.09 -10.16 5.67
C GLY A 21 3.59 -9.87 5.75
N THR A 22 3.19 -8.60 5.66
CA THR A 22 1.78 -8.22 5.73
C THR A 22 1.07 -8.54 4.42
N ILE A 23 -0.16 -9.04 4.52
CA ILE A 23 -1.04 -9.23 3.37
C ILE A 23 -2.11 -8.14 3.43
N ALA A 24 -2.37 -7.50 2.29
CA ALA A 24 -3.33 -6.41 2.21
C ALA A 24 -4.10 -6.45 0.90
N VAL A 25 -5.31 -5.91 0.92
CA VAL A 25 -6.11 -5.68 -0.29
C VAL A 25 -5.76 -4.30 -0.82
N TYR A 26 -5.49 -4.22 -2.11
CA TYR A 26 -5.24 -2.93 -2.76
C TYR A 26 -6.56 -2.23 -3.04
N LEU A 27 -6.71 -1.00 -2.56
CA LEU A 27 -7.95 -0.23 -2.69
C LEU A 27 -7.88 0.87 -3.76
N GLY A 28 -6.69 1.15 -4.28
CA GLY A 28 -6.54 2.12 -5.36
C GLY A 28 -5.66 3.31 -5.00
N GLU A 29 -5.52 4.21 -5.96
CA GLU A 29 -4.78 5.45 -5.79
C GLU A 29 -5.57 6.44 -4.95
N ASP A 30 -4.86 7.22 -4.15
CA ASP A 30 -5.47 8.26 -3.33
C ASP A 30 -4.51 9.45 -3.31
N PHE A 31 -4.88 10.52 -3.99
CA PHE A 31 -4.03 11.70 -4.15
C PHE A 31 -4.27 12.66 -3.01
N ILE A 32 -3.18 13.13 -2.39
CA ILE A 32 -3.24 14.15 -1.35
C ILE A 32 -2.88 15.49 -1.97
N HIS A 33 -3.79 16.46 -1.83
CA HIS A 33 -3.59 17.82 -2.29
C HIS A 33 -3.05 18.66 -1.13
N ARG A 34 -1.83 19.14 -1.28
CA ARG A 34 -1.20 19.98 -0.26
C ARG A 34 -1.53 21.45 -0.46
N ASP A 35 -1.42 22.22 0.62
CA ASP A 35 -1.71 23.66 0.59
C ASP A 35 -0.77 24.45 -0.35
N ASP A 36 0.43 23.92 -0.58
CA ASP A 36 1.41 24.53 -1.48
C ASP A 36 1.16 24.22 -2.96
N GLY A 37 0.06 23.55 -3.27
CA GLY A 37 -0.29 23.18 -4.64
C GLY A 37 0.33 21.87 -5.12
N VAL A 38 1.14 21.20 -4.29
CA VAL A 38 1.73 19.91 -4.63
C VAL A 38 0.69 18.82 -4.46
N ILE A 39 0.62 17.91 -5.45
CA ILE A 39 -0.23 16.73 -5.38
C ILE A 39 0.67 15.52 -5.15
N VAL A 40 0.42 14.81 -4.06
CA VAL A 40 1.22 13.62 -3.71
C VAL A 40 0.40 12.37 -4.03
N GLU A 41 0.98 11.48 -4.82
CA GLU A 41 0.37 10.20 -5.14
C GLU A 41 0.61 9.22 -3.99
N ASN A 42 -0.46 8.77 -3.37
CA ASN A 42 -0.43 7.69 -2.39
C ASN A 42 -1.35 6.57 -2.87
N HIS A 43 -1.26 5.45 -2.20
CA HIS A 43 -2.09 4.29 -2.50
C HIS A 43 -2.72 3.81 -1.20
N ARG A 44 -3.98 3.43 -1.27
CA ARG A 44 -4.71 2.96 -0.11
C ARG A 44 -4.76 1.45 -0.09
N ILE A 45 -4.44 0.89 1.06
CA ILE A 45 -4.49 -0.57 1.27
C ILE A 45 -5.28 -0.86 2.53
N LEU A 46 -5.86 -2.06 2.58
CA LEU A 46 -6.49 -2.57 3.79
C LEU A 46 -5.73 -3.84 4.22
N LYS A 47 -4.98 -3.73 5.30
CA LYS A 47 -4.26 -4.89 5.84
C LYS A 47 -5.26 -5.90 6.39
N VAL A 48 -5.00 -7.18 6.14
CA VAL A 48 -5.85 -8.25 6.66
C VAL A 48 -5.91 -8.17 8.18
N GLY A 49 -7.13 -8.11 8.71
CA GLY A 49 -7.36 -7.99 10.15
C GLY A 49 -7.34 -6.57 10.70
N ALA A 50 -6.98 -5.57 9.88
CA ALA A 50 -7.00 -4.18 10.33
C ALA A 50 -8.41 -3.60 10.26
N PRO A 51 -8.80 -2.74 11.22
CA PRO A 51 -10.14 -2.13 11.22
C PRO A 51 -10.29 -1.00 10.19
N THR A 52 -9.19 -0.39 9.77
CA THR A 52 -9.21 0.75 8.85
C THR A 52 -8.11 0.62 7.81
N SER A 53 -8.33 1.29 6.66
CA SER A 53 -7.33 1.33 5.59
C SER A 53 -6.16 2.23 5.96
N THR A 54 -5.05 2.04 5.26
CA THR A 54 -3.80 2.77 5.46
C THR A 54 -3.34 3.32 4.13
N LEU A 55 -2.76 4.53 4.15
CA LEU A 55 -2.11 5.09 2.97
C LEU A 55 -0.64 4.67 2.95
N ILE A 56 -0.15 4.32 1.78
CA ILE A 56 1.26 4.02 1.57
C ILE A 56 1.80 4.88 0.44
N ASP A 57 3.10 5.15 0.50
CA ASP A 57 3.82 5.85 -0.55
C ASP A 57 3.93 4.95 -1.79
N ARG A 58 3.88 5.56 -2.98
CA ARG A 58 4.04 4.81 -4.23
C ARG A 58 5.34 4.01 -4.28
N GLY A 59 6.39 4.47 -3.60
CA GLY A 59 7.66 3.77 -3.54
C GLY A 59 7.58 2.39 -2.88
N LEU A 60 6.54 2.13 -2.11
CA LEU A 60 6.35 0.83 -1.48
C LEU A 60 5.67 -0.20 -2.40
N LEU A 61 5.13 0.24 -3.54
CA LEU A 61 4.43 -0.67 -4.47
C LEU A 61 5.35 -1.77 -5.01
N LYS A 62 6.63 -1.48 -5.17
CA LYS A 62 7.60 -2.46 -5.68
C LYS A 62 7.80 -3.65 -4.76
N TYR A 63 7.38 -3.52 -3.50
CA TYR A 63 7.48 -4.62 -2.53
C TYR A 63 6.21 -5.46 -2.44
N MET A 64 5.19 -5.12 -3.22
CA MET A 64 3.91 -5.83 -3.22
C MET A 64 3.88 -6.88 -4.31
N THR A 65 3.65 -8.13 -3.91
CA THR A 65 3.53 -9.27 -4.83
C THR A 65 2.11 -9.80 -4.75
N GLU A 66 1.45 -9.97 -5.89
CA GLU A 66 0.09 -10.49 -5.91
C GLU A 66 0.05 -11.89 -5.32
N VAL A 67 -0.87 -12.10 -4.40
CA VAL A 67 -1.08 -13.40 -3.78
C VAL A 67 -1.91 -14.24 -4.73
N ALA A 68 -1.38 -15.41 -5.11
CA ALA A 68 -2.12 -16.32 -5.96
C ALA A 68 -3.34 -16.88 -5.20
N ALA A 69 -4.46 -16.86 -5.88
CA ALA A 69 -5.69 -17.41 -5.31
C ALA A 69 -5.62 -18.95 -5.19
#